data_2a1e091d17dea045fffd029bd61b8ae0
#
_entry.id   2a1e091d17dea045fffd029bd61b8ae0
#
_cell.length_a   1.000
_cell.length_b   1.000
_cell.length_c   1.000
_cell.angle_alpha   90.00
_cell.angle_beta   90.00
_cell.angle_gamma   90.00
#
_symmetry.space_group_name_H-M   'P 1'
#
loop_
_entity.id
_entity.type
_entity.pdbx_description
1 polymer ?
#
loop_
_entity_poly.entity_id
_entity_poly.type
_entity_poly.pdbx_seq_one_letter_code
_entity_poly.pdbx_strand_id
1 'polypeptide(L)'
;ALTISGISGSNFKDLFAKNKPGTESFSFELITDQPEEALKLTQEFFIKNEFNNEIIKFSEYPVEGEVYGDIVFVKNGKLINYKNGSDELNSDVRFIADSLSLPKKISNPTRLRFYLSENNSPSEKFLIFHKNILIKTILSNDNNLNLKLNGSKGNVILNIENKKARVISSSCTHKTCVNSGSIAFSGESIVCIPNELLIICE
;
A
#
# COMPACT_ATOMS: atom_id res chain seq x y z
N ALA A 1 2.33 -0.87 20.28
CA ALA A 1 3.46 -1.10 19.40
C ALA A 1 4.26 -2.27 19.97
N LEU A 2 4.06 -3.46 19.44
CA LEU A 2 4.92 -4.61 19.71
C LEU A 2 6.15 -4.44 18.84
N THR A 3 7.28 -4.18 19.48
CA THR A 3 8.59 -4.20 18.83
C THR A 3 8.97 -5.67 18.66
N ILE A 4 9.10 -6.13 17.40
CA ILE A 4 9.69 -7.45 17.14
C ILE A 4 11.14 -7.36 17.64
N SER A 5 11.45 -8.04 18.75
CA SER A 5 12.78 -8.12 19.30
C SER A 5 13.64 -8.99 18.38
N GLY A 6 14.37 -8.36 17.48
CA GLY A 6 15.34 -9.06 16.62
C GLY A 6 15.77 -8.30 15.37
N ILE A 7 14.92 -7.46 14.80
CA ILE A 7 15.30 -6.57 13.71
C ILE A 7 15.01 -5.16 14.19
N SER A 8 16.02 -4.49 14.75
CA SER A 8 15.87 -3.09 15.15
C SER A 8 15.57 -2.27 13.90
N GLY A 9 14.61 -1.34 13.98
CA GLY A 9 14.28 -0.43 12.88
C GLY A 9 15.46 0.41 12.38
N SER A 10 16.59 0.41 13.10
CA SER A 10 17.88 0.94 12.69
C SER A 10 18.52 0.14 11.55
N ASN A 11 18.51 -1.20 11.58
CA ASN A 11 19.12 -2.02 10.53
C ASN A 11 18.41 -1.91 9.18
N PHE A 12 17.10 -1.70 9.20
CA PHE A 12 16.34 -1.47 7.98
C PHE A 12 16.64 -0.08 7.37
N LYS A 13 16.73 0.95 8.22
CA LYS A 13 17.09 2.31 7.78
C LYS A 13 18.52 2.40 7.24
N ASP A 14 19.46 1.67 7.85
CA ASP A 14 20.87 1.72 7.48
C ASP A 14 21.16 1.03 6.14
N LEU A 15 20.38 0.01 5.77
CA LEU A 15 20.46 -0.64 4.46
C LEU A 15 20.06 0.30 3.29
N PHE A 16 19.19 1.27 3.53
CA PHE A 16 18.63 2.16 2.53
C PHE A 16 19.17 3.61 2.57
N ALA A 17 20.06 3.92 3.51
CA ALA A 17 20.55 5.30 3.75
C ALA A 17 21.62 5.82 2.78
N LYS A 18 21.91 5.14 1.67
CA LYS A 18 22.97 5.58 0.74
C LYS A 18 22.41 5.95 -0.63
N ASN A 19 22.44 7.25 -0.90
CA ASN A 19 22.41 7.98 -2.18
C ASN A 19 21.12 8.75 -2.59
N LYS A 20 21.36 9.72 -3.46
CA LYS A 20 20.54 10.85 -3.94
C LYS A 20 19.06 10.56 -4.20
N PRO A 21 18.17 11.53 -3.95
CA PRO A 21 16.73 11.37 -4.18
C PRO A 21 16.45 11.17 -5.66
N GLY A 22 15.97 10.00 -6.01
CA GLY A 22 15.26 9.75 -7.25
C GLY A 22 13.83 10.23 -7.15
N THR A 23 13.24 10.64 -8.24
CA THR A 23 11.84 11.11 -8.32
C THR A 23 10.81 9.96 -8.29
N GLU A 24 11.22 8.75 -7.94
CA GLU A 24 10.33 7.59 -7.93
C GLU A 24 9.51 7.53 -6.63
N SER A 25 8.20 7.32 -6.76
CA SER A 25 7.31 7.04 -5.63
C SER A 25 6.82 5.62 -5.67
N PHE A 26 6.75 4.94 -4.52
CA PHE A 26 6.08 3.65 -4.43
C PHE A 26 5.36 3.46 -3.08
N SER A 27 4.40 2.55 -3.11
CA SER A 27 3.77 1.98 -1.93
C SER A 27 3.63 0.47 -2.15
N PHE A 28 4.16 -0.33 -1.23
CA PHE A 28 4.10 -1.77 -1.24
C PHE A 28 3.43 -2.23 0.06
N GLU A 29 2.31 -2.91 -0.05
CA GLU A 29 1.52 -3.37 1.09
C GLU A 29 1.27 -4.87 1.00
N LEU A 30 1.48 -5.57 2.11
CA LEU A 30 1.13 -6.98 2.26
C LEU A 30 0.19 -7.17 3.45
N ILE A 31 -0.74 -8.10 3.31
CA ILE A 31 -1.54 -8.62 4.42
C ILE A 31 -1.28 -10.12 4.51
N THR A 32 -0.70 -10.58 5.60
CA THR A 32 -0.20 -11.95 5.76
C THR A 32 -0.27 -12.44 7.21
N ASP A 33 -0.30 -13.74 7.40
CA ASP A 33 -0.10 -14.44 8.68
C ASP A 33 1.37 -14.82 8.94
N GLN A 34 2.26 -14.47 8.03
CA GLN A 34 3.69 -14.77 8.07
C GLN A 34 4.52 -13.47 8.00
N PRO A 35 4.40 -12.54 8.98
CA PRO A 35 4.99 -11.20 8.87
C PRO A 35 6.53 -11.22 8.81
N GLU A 36 7.19 -12.12 9.54
CA GLU A 36 8.66 -12.22 9.56
C GLU A 36 9.20 -12.66 8.19
N GLU A 37 8.62 -13.70 7.59
CA GLU A 37 9.01 -14.17 6.26
C GLU A 37 8.68 -13.13 5.19
N ALA A 38 7.51 -12.50 5.28
CA ALA A 38 7.12 -11.41 4.37
C ALA A 38 8.10 -10.23 4.42
N LEU A 39 8.57 -9.87 5.62
CA LEU A 39 9.55 -8.80 5.81
C LEU A 39 10.87 -9.16 5.12
N LYS A 40 11.37 -10.39 5.32
CA LYS A 40 12.61 -10.87 4.71
C LYS A 40 12.52 -10.87 3.18
N LEU A 41 11.47 -11.47 2.61
CA LEU A 41 11.25 -11.52 1.16
C LEU A 41 11.13 -10.13 0.54
N THR A 42 10.46 -9.21 1.23
CA THR A 42 10.31 -7.83 0.78
C THR A 42 11.65 -7.07 0.81
N GLN A 43 12.50 -7.32 1.80
CA GLN A 43 13.86 -6.75 1.85
C GLN A 43 14.71 -7.23 0.67
N GLU A 44 14.71 -8.53 0.40
CA GLU A 44 15.41 -9.13 -0.75
C GLU A 44 14.90 -8.54 -2.07
N PHE A 45 13.58 -8.38 -2.21
CA PHE A 45 12.96 -7.74 -3.36
C PHE A 45 13.43 -6.29 -3.58
N PHE A 46 13.47 -5.49 -2.51
CA PHE A 46 13.92 -4.10 -2.62
C PHE A 46 15.40 -4.01 -3.00
N ILE A 47 16.24 -4.86 -2.43
CA ILE A 47 17.68 -4.92 -2.78
C ILE A 47 17.85 -5.31 -4.25
N LYS A 48 17.19 -6.39 -4.69
CA LYS A 48 17.29 -6.89 -6.06
C LYS A 48 16.85 -5.84 -7.09
N ASN A 49 15.79 -5.09 -6.79
CA ASN A 49 15.20 -4.11 -7.70
C ASN A 49 15.75 -2.68 -7.50
N GLU A 50 16.89 -2.55 -6.83
CA GLU A 50 17.61 -1.28 -6.64
C GLU A 50 16.80 -0.17 -5.94
N PHE A 51 15.80 -0.54 -5.12
CA PHE A 51 15.08 0.43 -4.28
C PHE A 51 15.90 0.95 -3.10
N ASN A 52 17.15 0.54 -2.98
CA ASN A 52 18.07 0.82 -1.86
C ASN A 52 18.56 2.26 -1.79
N ASN A 53 18.26 3.10 -2.77
CA ASN A 53 18.67 4.51 -2.82
C ASN A 53 17.66 5.46 -2.20
N GLU A 54 16.58 4.96 -1.63
CA GLU A 54 15.43 5.73 -1.24
C GLU A 54 15.10 5.56 0.24
N ILE A 55 14.49 6.57 0.83
CA ILE A 55 14.02 6.49 2.22
C ILE A 55 12.69 5.73 2.23
N ILE A 56 12.75 4.43 2.53
CA ILE A 56 11.55 3.60 2.69
C ILE A 56 11.03 3.76 4.13
N LYS A 57 9.78 4.18 4.25
CA LYS A 57 9.02 4.14 5.50
C LYS A 57 8.39 2.77 5.65
N PHE A 58 8.46 2.24 6.85
CA PHE A 58 7.86 0.97 7.21
C PHE A 58 6.87 1.13 8.36
N SER A 59 5.75 0.45 8.26
CA SER A 59 4.79 0.34 9.35
C SER A 59 4.13 -1.04 9.36
N GLU A 60 3.84 -1.52 10.55
CA GLU A 60 3.24 -2.81 10.83
C GLU A 60 2.00 -2.62 11.71
N TYR A 61 0.90 -3.27 11.33
CA TYR A 61 -0.37 -3.18 12.06
C TYR A 61 -1.03 -4.54 12.15
N PRO A 62 -1.57 -4.93 13.31
CA PRO A 62 -2.50 -6.04 13.39
C PRO A 62 -3.82 -5.67 12.68
N VAL A 63 -4.41 -6.63 11.99
CA VAL A 63 -5.73 -6.49 11.38
C VAL A 63 -6.67 -7.47 12.07
N GLU A 64 -7.75 -6.95 12.65
CA GLU A 64 -8.71 -7.78 13.34
C GLU A 64 -9.70 -8.47 12.38
N GLY A 65 -10.10 -9.69 12.74
CA GLY A 65 -11.08 -10.46 12.01
C GLY A 65 -10.52 -11.23 10.82
N GLU A 66 -11.43 -11.81 10.02
CA GLU A 66 -11.07 -12.53 8.80
C GLU A 66 -11.00 -11.57 7.62
N VAL A 67 -9.83 -11.48 6.99
CA VAL A 67 -9.59 -10.65 5.81
C VAL A 67 -8.88 -11.45 4.71
N TYR A 68 -8.89 -10.90 3.51
CA TYR A 68 -8.15 -11.46 2.37
C TYR A 68 -6.72 -10.94 2.37
N GLY A 69 -5.75 -11.82 2.63
CA GLY A 69 -4.33 -11.53 2.48
C GLY A 69 -3.96 -11.44 1.00
N ASP A 70 -3.20 -10.44 0.62
CA ASP A 70 -2.72 -10.21 -0.74
C ASP A 70 -1.59 -9.17 -0.72
N ILE A 71 -0.97 -8.96 -1.88
CA ILE A 71 0.02 -7.91 -2.12
C ILE A 71 -0.59 -6.81 -2.97
N VAL A 72 -0.37 -5.57 -2.58
CA VAL A 72 -0.69 -4.37 -3.33
C VAL A 72 0.59 -3.59 -3.58
N PHE A 73 0.96 -3.38 -4.83
CA PHE A 73 2.12 -2.62 -5.20
C PHE A 73 1.76 -1.49 -6.16
N VAL A 74 2.09 -0.27 -5.76
CA VAL A 74 1.92 0.95 -6.56
C VAL A 74 3.31 1.55 -6.80
N LYS A 75 3.67 1.80 -8.06
CA LYS A 75 4.92 2.46 -8.44
C LYS A 75 4.60 3.63 -9.37
N ASN A 76 5.10 4.82 -9.06
CA ASN A 76 4.90 6.05 -9.85
C ASN A 76 3.42 6.33 -10.18
N GLY A 77 2.57 6.20 -9.17
CA GLY A 77 1.13 6.43 -9.31
C GLY A 77 0.38 5.35 -10.11
N LYS A 78 1.02 4.22 -10.46
CA LYS A 78 0.39 3.11 -11.19
C LYS A 78 0.33 1.86 -10.34
N LEU A 79 -0.84 1.23 -10.32
CA LEU A 79 -1.00 -0.08 -9.72
C LEU A 79 -0.27 -1.13 -10.56
N ILE A 80 0.65 -1.87 -9.94
CA ILE A 80 1.36 -2.99 -10.54
C ILE A 80 0.51 -4.25 -10.32
N ASN A 81 -0.03 -4.78 -11.40
CA ASN A 81 -0.82 -6.02 -11.35
C ASN A 81 0.10 -7.22 -11.54
N TYR A 82 0.74 -7.65 -10.47
CA TYR A 82 1.71 -8.75 -10.49
C TYR A 82 1.12 -10.09 -10.99
N LYS A 83 -0.22 -10.27 -10.87
CA LYS A 83 -0.90 -11.51 -11.29
C LYS A 83 -0.90 -11.70 -12.80
N ASN A 84 -0.95 -10.60 -13.56
CA ASN A 84 -1.07 -10.62 -15.02
C ASN A 84 0.14 -10.02 -15.76
N GLY A 85 1.06 -9.39 -15.05
CA GLY A 85 2.26 -8.81 -15.64
C GLY A 85 3.30 -9.88 -15.99
N SER A 86 4.09 -9.63 -17.03
CA SER A 86 5.13 -10.55 -17.52
C SER A 86 6.56 -10.04 -17.37
N ASP A 87 6.74 -8.81 -16.86
CA ASP A 87 8.06 -8.25 -16.60
C ASP A 87 8.71 -8.84 -15.33
N GLU A 88 10.00 -8.57 -15.14
CA GLU A 88 10.77 -9.10 -14.03
C GLU A 88 10.21 -8.65 -12.67
N LEU A 89 9.81 -7.39 -12.55
CA LEU A 89 9.23 -6.82 -11.33
C LEU A 89 7.95 -7.55 -10.92
N ASN A 90 7.06 -7.83 -11.88
CA ASN A 90 5.85 -8.62 -11.64
C ASN A 90 6.18 -10.05 -11.21
N SER A 91 7.22 -10.65 -11.79
CA SER A 91 7.66 -12.00 -11.45
C SER A 91 8.21 -12.06 -10.02
N ASP A 92 8.95 -11.06 -9.59
CA ASP A 92 9.47 -10.97 -8.24
C ASP A 92 8.36 -10.79 -7.19
N VAL A 93 7.39 -9.94 -7.45
CA VAL A 93 6.23 -9.77 -6.56
C VAL A 93 5.40 -11.06 -6.50
N ARG A 94 5.25 -11.76 -7.63
CA ARG A 94 4.57 -13.06 -7.68
C ARG A 94 5.31 -14.09 -6.86
N PHE A 95 6.64 -14.14 -6.93
CA PHE A 95 7.45 -15.02 -6.10
C PHE A 95 7.19 -14.80 -4.60
N ILE A 96 7.09 -13.55 -4.14
CA ILE A 96 6.72 -13.23 -2.75
C ILE A 96 5.32 -13.75 -2.44
N ALA A 97 4.35 -13.50 -3.32
CA ALA A 97 2.97 -13.94 -3.11
C ALA A 97 2.88 -15.47 -3.01
N ASP A 98 3.54 -16.19 -3.91
CA ASP A 98 3.55 -17.65 -3.93
C ASP A 98 4.24 -18.23 -2.68
N SER A 99 5.37 -17.64 -2.25
CA SER A 99 6.09 -18.04 -1.05
C SER A 99 5.23 -17.90 0.22
N LEU A 100 4.38 -16.89 0.27
CA LEU A 100 3.47 -16.64 1.39
C LEU A 100 2.08 -17.31 1.19
N SER A 101 1.92 -18.07 0.10
CA SER A 101 0.65 -18.70 -0.30
C SER A 101 -0.50 -17.70 -0.44
N LEU A 102 -0.22 -16.52 -0.99
CA LEU A 102 -1.21 -15.47 -1.25
C LEU A 102 -1.76 -15.55 -2.69
N PRO A 103 -3.00 -15.15 -2.96
CA PRO A 103 -3.97 -14.62 -2.00
C PRO A 103 -4.73 -15.72 -1.25
N LYS A 104 -5.02 -15.49 0.04
CA LYS A 104 -5.82 -16.41 0.88
C LYS A 104 -6.62 -15.64 1.93
N LYS A 105 -7.64 -16.30 2.51
CA LYS A 105 -8.32 -15.79 3.70
C LYS A 105 -7.47 -16.06 4.93
N ILE A 106 -7.35 -15.07 5.80
CA ILE A 106 -6.51 -15.11 6.99
C ILE A 106 -7.27 -14.49 8.17
N SER A 107 -7.21 -15.15 9.32
CA SER A 107 -7.78 -14.62 10.57
C SER A 107 -6.71 -13.85 11.34
N ASN A 108 -7.04 -12.62 11.71
CA ASN A 108 -6.17 -11.72 12.48
C ASN A 108 -4.74 -11.60 11.91
N PRO A 109 -4.58 -11.30 10.60
CA PRO A 109 -3.27 -11.17 10.00
C PRO A 109 -2.55 -9.89 10.42
N THR A 110 -1.31 -9.79 10.01
CA THR A 110 -0.51 -8.57 10.08
C THR A 110 -0.51 -7.89 8.71
N ARG A 111 -0.65 -6.56 8.71
CA ARG A 111 -0.40 -5.70 7.57
C ARG A 111 0.98 -5.10 7.68
N LEU A 112 1.77 -5.28 6.63
CA LEU A 112 3.06 -4.62 6.42
C LEU A 112 2.90 -3.59 5.31
N ARG A 113 3.32 -2.36 5.57
CA ARG A 113 3.26 -1.27 4.58
C ARG A 113 4.64 -0.64 4.45
N PHE A 114 5.10 -0.53 3.21
CA PHE A 114 6.33 0.15 2.82
C PHE A 114 5.97 1.24 1.81
N TYR A 115 6.45 2.45 2.01
CA TYR A 115 6.21 3.54 1.08
C TYR A 115 7.36 4.54 1.11
N LEU A 116 7.57 5.19 -0.03
CA LEU A 116 8.49 6.29 -0.13
C LEU A 116 7.82 7.58 0.33
N SER A 117 8.50 8.26 1.23
CA SER A 117 8.14 9.61 1.61
C SER A 117 9.41 10.40 1.89
N GLU A 118 9.73 11.33 1.02
CA GLU A 118 10.88 12.24 1.22
C GLU A 118 10.68 13.13 2.45
N ASN A 119 9.44 13.47 2.74
CA ASN A 119 9.05 14.27 3.88
C ASN A 119 7.88 13.59 4.60
N ASN A 120 7.93 13.57 5.92
CA ASN A 120 6.81 13.15 6.76
C ASN A 120 5.71 14.25 6.76
N SER A 121 5.45 14.83 5.59
CA SER A 121 4.49 15.92 5.44
C SER A 121 3.07 15.36 5.33
N PRO A 122 2.12 15.98 6.03
CA PRO A 122 0.72 15.69 5.78
C PRO A 122 0.39 15.92 4.32
N SER A 123 -0.44 15.06 3.75
CA SER A 123 -0.92 15.19 2.37
C SER A 123 -1.65 16.51 2.18
N GLU A 124 -1.35 17.20 1.08
CA GLU A 124 -2.10 18.41 0.67
C GLU A 124 -3.33 18.05 -0.15
N LYS A 125 -3.27 16.94 -0.87
CA LYS A 125 -4.36 16.48 -1.75
C LYS A 125 -4.39 14.97 -1.88
N PHE A 126 -5.56 14.46 -2.23
CA PHE A 126 -5.79 13.07 -2.58
C PHE A 126 -6.06 12.96 -4.08
N LEU A 127 -5.24 12.15 -4.75
CA LEU A 127 -5.42 11.83 -6.17
C LEU A 127 -6.17 10.51 -6.30
N ILE A 128 -7.24 10.51 -7.09
CA ILE A 128 -8.09 9.33 -7.29
C ILE A 128 -7.96 8.89 -8.75
N PHE A 129 -7.54 7.65 -8.94
CA PHE A 129 -7.37 7.04 -10.25
C PHE A 129 -8.35 5.88 -10.42
N HIS A 130 -8.86 5.73 -11.62
CA HIS A 130 -9.58 4.54 -12.09
C HIS A 130 -8.89 4.02 -13.35
N LYS A 131 -8.49 2.75 -13.37
CA LYS A 131 -7.72 2.14 -14.47
C LYS A 131 -6.45 2.93 -14.82
N ASN A 132 -5.75 3.40 -13.80
CA ASN A 132 -4.56 4.26 -13.91
C ASN A 132 -4.79 5.63 -14.60
N ILE A 133 -6.04 6.05 -14.76
CA ILE A 133 -6.41 7.38 -15.26
C ILE A 133 -6.85 8.23 -14.07
N LEU A 134 -6.26 9.41 -13.90
CA LEU A 134 -6.67 10.36 -12.87
C LEU A 134 -8.11 10.84 -13.17
N ILE A 135 -9.04 10.54 -12.26
CA ILE A 135 -10.46 10.92 -12.40
C ILE A 135 -10.85 12.04 -11.46
N LYS A 136 -10.12 12.26 -10.37
CA LYS A 136 -10.43 13.32 -9.40
C LYS A 136 -9.23 13.69 -8.56
N THR A 137 -9.13 14.98 -8.22
CA THR A 137 -8.23 15.52 -7.20
C THR A 137 -9.07 16.18 -6.12
N ILE A 138 -8.75 15.97 -4.84
CA ILE A 138 -9.46 16.51 -3.69
C ILE A 138 -8.43 17.10 -2.75
N LEU A 139 -8.66 18.30 -2.26
CA LEU A 139 -7.80 18.91 -1.26
C LEU A 139 -8.01 18.26 0.11
N SER A 140 -6.96 18.06 0.86
CA SER A 140 -7.02 17.41 2.18
C SER A 140 -7.80 18.25 3.22
N ASN A 141 -7.99 19.53 2.96
CA ASN A 141 -8.78 20.45 3.79
C ASN A 141 -10.29 20.34 3.56
N ASP A 142 -10.74 19.61 2.53
CA ASP A 142 -12.17 19.32 2.30
C ASP A 142 -12.63 18.34 3.39
N ASN A 143 -13.16 18.88 4.50
CA ASN A 143 -13.58 18.09 5.65
C ASN A 143 -14.99 17.50 5.46
N ASN A 144 -15.20 16.31 6.05
CA ASN A 144 -16.49 15.60 6.09
C ASN A 144 -17.07 15.28 4.70
N LEU A 145 -16.22 14.91 3.76
CA LEU A 145 -16.63 14.56 2.42
C LEU A 145 -16.79 13.02 2.30
N ASN A 146 -18.00 12.60 1.90
CA ASN A 146 -18.25 11.23 1.48
C ASN A 146 -18.42 11.18 -0.02
N LEU A 147 -17.51 10.51 -0.70
CA LEU A 147 -17.51 10.38 -2.15
C LEU A 147 -17.87 8.95 -2.56
N LYS A 148 -18.88 8.86 -3.42
CA LYS A 148 -19.17 7.62 -4.12
C LYS A 148 -18.35 7.57 -5.40
N LEU A 149 -17.43 6.61 -5.46
CA LEU A 149 -16.57 6.34 -6.61
C LEU A 149 -17.11 5.11 -7.34
N ASN A 150 -17.32 5.23 -8.63
CA ASN A 150 -17.72 4.12 -9.48
C ASN A 150 -16.45 3.36 -9.92
N GLY A 151 -16.37 2.09 -9.59
CA GLY A 151 -15.31 1.19 -10.03
C GLY A 151 -15.82 0.14 -11.01
N SER A 152 -14.93 -0.73 -11.49
CA SER A 152 -15.23 -1.74 -12.51
C SER A 152 -16.17 -2.87 -12.02
N LYS A 153 -16.23 -3.13 -10.72
CA LYS A 153 -17.09 -4.16 -10.10
C LYS A 153 -18.14 -3.57 -9.15
N GLY A 154 -18.35 -2.26 -9.20
CA GLY A 154 -19.34 -1.54 -8.40
C GLY A 154 -18.78 -0.32 -7.71
N ASN A 155 -19.28 0.03 -6.53
CA ASN A 155 -19.00 1.30 -5.89
C ASN A 155 -18.03 1.16 -4.72
N VAL A 156 -17.26 2.23 -4.50
CA VAL A 156 -16.42 2.44 -3.32
C VAL A 156 -16.84 3.77 -2.70
N ILE A 157 -17.03 3.82 -1.38
CA ILE A 157 -17.30 5.06 -0.66
C ILE A 157 -16.03 5.46 0.06
N LEU A 158 -15.47 6.60 -0.37
CA LEU A 158 -14.32 7.25 0.24
C LEU A 158 -14.80 8.34 1.18
N ASN A 159 -14.38 8.28 2.42
CA ASN A 159 -14.56 9.35 3.40
C ASN A 159 -13.26 10.15 3.51
N ILE A 160 -13.38 11.47 3.52
CA ILE A 160 -12.27 12.40 3.80
C ILE A 160 -12.66 13.22 5.01
N GLU A 161 -11.90 13.10 6.08
CA GLU A 161 -12.13 13.80 7.33
C GLU A 161 -10.80 14.04 8.06
N ASN A 162 -10.65 15.22 8.66
CA ASN A 162 -9.47 15.58 9.45
C ASN A 162 -8.14 15.34 8.70
N LYS A 163 -8.09 15.73 7.43
CA LYS A 163 -6.95 15.53 6.52
C LYS A 163 -6.57 14.06 6.30
N LYS A 164 -7.50 13.15 6.51
CA LYS A 164 -7.31 11.72 6.28
C LYS A 164 -8.32 11.22 5.28
N ALA A 165 -7.92 10.29 4.43
CA ALA A 165 -8.82 9.59 3.53
C ALA A 165 -8.93 8.12 3.96
N ARG A 166 -10.15 7.57 3.94
CA ARG A 166 -10.44 6.18 4.28
C ARG A 166 -11.57 5.65 3.40
N VAL A 167 -11.42 4.42 2.92
CA VAL A 167 -12.55 3.70 2.31
C VAL A 167 -13.42 3.14 3.42
N ILE A 168 -14.68 3.59 3.50
CA ILE A 168 -15.64 3.15 4.53
C ILE A 168 -16.57 2.05 4.03
N SER A 169 -16.73 1.92 2.70
CA SER A 169 -17.53 0.86 2.09
C SER A 169 -17.03 0.54 0.69
N SER A 170 -17.15 -0.70 0.28
CA SER A 170 -16.86 -1.16 -1.07
C SER A 170 -17.79 -2.31 -1.46
N SER A 171 -18.18 -2.39 -2.72
CA SER A 171 -18.92 -3.54 -3.28
C SER A 171 -18.04 -4.76 -3.55
N CYS A 172 -16.71 -4.64 -3.45
CA CYS A 172 -15.81 -5.77 -3.68
C CYS A 172 -15.93 -6.83 -2.56
N THR A 173 -15.72 -8.10 -2.92
CA THR A 173 -15.88 -9.24 -2.01
C THR A 173 -14.85 -9.22 -0.88
N HIS A 174 -13.62 -8.86 -1.18
CA HIS A 174 -12.49 -9.00 -0.23
C HIS A 174 -12.39 -7.89 0.81
N LYS A 175 -12.99 -6.72 0.56
CA LYS A 175 -12.97 -5.56 1.48
C LYS A 175 -11.57 -5.09 1.91
N THR A 176 -10.51 -5.52 1.23
CA THR A 176 -9.13 -5.15 1.57
C THR A 176 -8.96 -3.63 1.66
N CYS A 177 -9.53 -2.88 0.70
CA CYS A 177 -9.50 -1.42 0.71
C CYS A 177 -10.24 -0.79 1.91
N VAL A 178 -11.28 -1.43 2.44
CA VAL A 178 -12.00 -0.98 3.66
C VAL A 178 -11.13 -1.21 4.89
N ASN A 179 -10.40 -2.32 4.89
CA ASN A 179 -9.52 -2.71 5.98
C ASN A 179 -8.13 -2.03 5.91
N SER A 180 -7.84 -1.28 4.82
CA SER A 180 -6.58 -0.55 4.67
C SER A 180 -6.39 0.58 5.68
N GLY A 181 -7.42 0.93 6.44
CA GLY A 181 -7.35 2.04 7.39
C GLY A 181 -7.33 3.40 6.67
N SER A 182 -6.87 4.43 7.36
CA SER A 182 -6.76 5.77 6.81
C SER A 182 -5.35 6.05 6.27
N ILE A 183 -5.28 6.91 5.27
CA ILE A 183 -4.04 7.49 4.72
C ILE A 183 -4.06 8.99 4.95
N ALA A 184 -2.89 9.57 5.24
CA ALA A 184 -2.76 11.00 5.62
C ALA A 184 -1.43 11.64 5.17
N PHE A 185 -0.41 10.83 4.89
CA PHE A 185 0.93 11.33 4.56
C PHE A 185 1.26 11.08 3.10
N SER A 186 2.03 11.99 2.50
CA SER A 186 2.49 11.87 1.12
C SER A 186 3.14 10.50 0.87
N GLY A 187 2.81 9.86 -0.25
CA GLY A 187 3.25 8.51 -0.61
C GLY A 187 2.34 7.37 -0.13
N GLU A 188 1.46 7.60 0.85
CA GLU A 188 0.48 6.58 1.25
C GLU A 188 -0.60 6.37 0.20
N SER A 189 -1.11 5.14 0.10
CA SER A 189 -2.17 4.82 -0.86
C SER A 189 -3.19 3.81 -0.32
N ILE A 190 -4.39 3.82 -0.90
CA ILE A 190 -5.41 2.78 -0.75
C ILE A 190 -5.77 2.26 -2.14
N VAL A 191 -5.80 0.94 -2.30
CA VAL A 191 -6.14 0.30 -3.57
C VAL A 191 -7.35 -0.61 -3.41
N CYS A 192 -8.29 -0.52 -4.34
CA CYS A 192 -9.35 -1.50 -4.51
C CYS A 192 -9.15 -2.21 -5.85
N ILE A 193 -8.40 -3.32 -5.84
CA ILE A 193 -8.06 -4.07 -7.06
C ILE A 193 -9.30 -4.46 -7.87
N PRO A 194 -10.36 -5.07 -7.29
CA PRO A 194 -11.53 -5.47 -8.07
C PRO A 194 -12.27 -4.30 -8.72
N ASN A 195 -12.18 -3.11 -8.12
CA ASN A 195 -12.79 -1.89 -8.67
C ASN A 195 -11.81 -1.06 -9.50
N GLU A 196 -10.56 -1.47 -9.62
CA GLU A 196 -9.49 -0.78 -10.34
C GLU A 196 -9.34 0.70 -9.90
N LEU A 197 -9.59 0.94 -8.59
CA LEU A 197 -9.48 2.25 -7.96
C LEU A 197 -8.20 2.33 -7.12
N LEU A 198 -7.51 3.45 -7.25
CA LEU A 198 -6.32 3.80 -6.49
C LEU A 198 -6.50 5.22 -5.94
N ILE A 199 -6.29 5.41 -4.65
CA ILE A 199 -6.26 6.70 -3.96
C ILE A 199 -4.85 6.91 -3.43
N ILE A 200 -4.23 8.03 -3.75
CA ILE A 200 -2.86 8.38 -3.33
C ILE A 200 -2.88 9.70 -2.58
N CYS A 201 -2.07 9.78 -1.53
CA CYS A 201 -1.71 11.02 -0.85
C CYS A 201 -0.56 11.73 -1.57
N GLU A 202 -0.73 13.01 -1.89
CA GLU A 202 0.31 13.86 -2.47
C GLU A 202 0.43 15.20 -1.74
#